data_f780130d95b25ea181944fea675008e6
#
_entry.id   f780130d95b25ea181944fea675008e6
#
_cell.length_a   1.000
_cell.length_b   1.000
_cell.length_c   1.000
_cell.angle_alpha   90.00
_cell.angle_beta   90.00
_cell.angle_gamma   90.00
#
_symmetry.space_group_name_H-M   'P 1'
#
loop_
_entity.id
_entity.type
_entity.pdbx_description
1 polymer ?
#
loop_
_entity_poly.entity_id
_entity_poly.type
_entity_poly.pdbx_seq_one_letter_code
_entity_poly.pdbx_strand_id
1 'polypeptide(L)'
;MGEGAKMDIAMMMQNLMLAAKAQGLDTCVQAAWNAYHSIVMPLLGAPEDEMLIGAMALGYADQNHIVNTLKPPREAVDNFTQWLWD
;
A
#
# COMPACT_ATOMS: atom_id res chain seq x y z
N MET A 1 -18.81 2.11 0.01
CA MET A 1 -17.82 1.69 1.03
C MET A 1 -17.46 2.90 1.89
N GLY A 2 -17.58 2.77 3.20
CA GLY A 2 -17.30 3.87 4.12
C GLY A 2 -15.81 4.10 4.33
N GLU A 3 -15.48 5.25 4.87
CA GLU A 3 -14.10 5.64 5.13
C GLU A 3 -13.40 4.67 6.09
N GLY A 4 -14.12 4.17 7.11
CA GLY A 4 -13.55 3.21 8.06
C GLY A 4 -13.06 1.93 7.40
N ALA A 5 -13.79 1.41 6.42
CA ALA A 5 -13.38 0.20 5.72
C ALA A 5 -12.09 0.41 4.92
N LYS A 6 -11.94 1.59 4.30
CA LYS A 6 -10.71 1.93 3.57
C LYS A 6 -9.52 2.05 4.52
N MET A 7 -9.74 2.64 5.70
CA MET A 7 -8.70 2.75 6.72
C MET A 7 -8.27 1.39 7.24
N ASP A 8 -9.22 0.49 7.47
CA ASP A 8 -8.92 -0.87 7.93
C ASP A 8 -8.04 -1.62 6.94
N ILE A 9 -8.35 -1.50 5.64
CA ILE A 9 -7.56 -2.15 4.59
C ILE A 9 -6.16 -1.55 4.53
N ALA A 10 -6.04 -0.23 4.63
CA ALA A 10 -4.74 0.44 4.60
C ALA A 10 -3.86 0.00 5.77
N MET A 11 -4.44 -0.14 6.96
CA MET A 11 -3.73 -0.62 8.14
C MET A 11 -3.27 -2.07 7.96
N MET A 12 -4.12 -2.93 7.40
CA MET A 12 -3.77 -4.31 7.10
C MET A 12 -2.62 -4.37 6.07
N MET A 13 -2.68 -3.55 5.03
CA MET A 13 -1.63 -3.49 4.01
C MET A 13 -0.28 -3.11 4.62
N GLN A 14 -0.25 -2.12 5.51
CA GLN A 14 0.98 -1.73 6.19
C GLN A 14 1.55 -2.88 7.03
N ASN A 15 0.70 -3.56 7.78
CA ASN A 15 1.14 -4.71 8.57
C ASN A 15 1.67 -5.84 7.69
N LEU A 16 1.05 -6.06 6.54
CA LEU A 16 1.49 -7.06 5.58
C LEU A 16 2.88 -6.72 5.04
N MET A 17 3.13 -5.44 4.73
CA MET A 17 4.44 -5.00 4.24
C MET A 17 5.53 -5.22 5.28
N LEU A 18 5.26 -4.90 6.54
CA LEU A 18 6.23 -5.10 7.63
C LEU A 18 6.49 -6.59 7.87
N ALA A 19 5.45 -7.41 7.87
CA ALA A 19 5.59 -8.86 8.06
C ALA A 19 6.38 -9.49 6.91
N ALA A 20 6.13 -9.06 5.67
CA ALA A 20 6.88 -9.54 4.51
C ALA A 20 8.36 -9.19 4.63
N LYS A 21 8.67 -7.96 5.02
CA LYS A 21 10.06 -7.52 5.19
C LYS A 21 10.77 -8.35 6.26
N ALA A 22 10.09 -8.69 7.34
CA ALA A 22 10.66 -9.54 8.39
C ALA A 22 11.05 -10.93 7.87
N GLN A 23 10.41 -11.39 6.78
CA GLN A 23 10.71 -12.66 6.14
C GLN A 23 11.64 -12.53 4.93
N GLY A 24 12.24 -11.35 4.74
CA GLY A 24 13.17 -11.10 3.64
C GLY A 24 12.50 -10.83 2.30
N LEU A 25 11.21 -10.53 2.29
CA LEU A 25 10.47 -10.19 1.08
C LEU A 25 10.29 -8.69 0.97
N ASP A 26 10.19 -8.23 -0.28
CA ASP A 26 9.96 -6.83 -0.60
C ASP A 26 8.53 -6.66 -1.12
N THR A 27 7.97 -5.48 -0.93
CA THR A 27 6.61 -5.17 -1.36
C THR A 27 6.56 -3.80 -2.03
N CYS A 28 5.57 -3.62 -2.89
CA CYS A 28 5.29 -2.32 -3.49
C CYS A 28 3.78 -2.17 -3.66
N VAL A 29 3.20 -1.21 -2.95
CA VAL A 29 1.77 -0.89 -3.08
C VAL A 29 1.57 -0.09 -4.36
N GLN A 30 0.54 -0.45 -5.12
CA GLN A 30 0.25 0.12 -6.43
C GLN A 30 -1.21 0.57 -6.46
N ALA A 31 -1.43 1.87 -6.28
CA ALA A 31 -2.76 2.45 -6.35
C ALA A 31 -3.25 2.65 -7.79
N ALA A 32 -2.32 2.64 -8.75
CA ALA A 32 -2.66 2.88 -10.16
C ALA A 32 -3.68 1.88 -10.72
N TRP A 33 -3.70 0.66 -10.18
CA TRP A 33 -4.66 -0.36 -10.60
C TRP A 33 -6.11 0.00 -10.31
N ASN A 34 -6.33 0.92 -9.37
CA ASN A 34 -7.68 1.35 -9.02
C ASN A 34 -8.43 1.97 -10.21
N ALA A 35 -7.69 2.61 -11.12
CA ALA A 35 -8.26 3.17 -12.36
C ALA A 35 -8.80 2.09 -13.30
N TYR A 36 -8.37 0.86 -13.13
CA TYR A 36 -8.75 -0.29 -13.96
C TYR A 36 -9.69 -1.23 -13.22
N HIS A 37 -10.40 -0.72 -12.23
CA HIS A 37 -11.33 -1.48 -11.39
C HIS A 37 -12.29 -2.33 -12.22
N SER A 38 -12.90 -1.76 -13.25
CA SER A 38 -13.89 -2.44 -14.08
C SER A 38 -13.31 -3.62 -14.88
N ILE A 39 -12.00 -3.66 -15.05
CA ILE A 39 -11.29 -4.76 -15.75
C ILE A 39 -10.76 -5.77 -14.75
N VAL A 40 -10.14 -5.29 -13.66
CA VAL A 40 -9.47 -6.14 -12.68
C VAL A 40 -10.44 -6.97 -11.86
N MET A 41 -11.49 -6.34 -11.33
CA MET A 41 -12.40 -7.02 -10.42
C MET A 41 -13.13 -8.21 -11.05
N PRO A 42 -13.65 -8.12 -12.29
CA PRO A 42 -14.23 -9.31 -12.93
C PRO A 42 -13.21 -10.44 -13.15
N LEU A 43 -11.96 -10.11 -13.47
CA LEU A 43 -10.91 -11.11 -13.66
C LEU A 43 -10.59 -11.86 -12.36
N LEU A 44 -10.76 -11.19 -11.21
CA LEU A 44 -10.55 -11.80 -9.90
C LEU A 44 -11.79 -12.56 -9.41
N GLY A 45 -12.92 -12.48 -10.13
CA GLY A 45 -14.17 -13.05 -9.68
C GLY A 45 -14.77 -12.33 -8.48
N ALA A 46 -14.40 -11.08 -8.27
CA ALA A 46 -14.90 -10.30 -7.14
C ALA A 46 -16.34 -9.83 -7.38
N PRO A 47 -17.19 -9.78 -6.34
CA PRO A 47 -18.56 -9.25 -6.45
C PRO A 47 -18.56 -7.79 -6.88
N GLU A 48 -19.65 -7.38 -7.54
CA GLU A 48 -19.80 -6.00 -8.04
C GLU A 48 -19.85 -4.95 -6.93
N ASP A 49 -20.26 -5.35 -5.74
CA ASP A 49 -20.35 -4.45 -4.58
C ASP A 49 -19.01 -4.28 -3.84
N GLU A 50 -17.95 -4.89 -4.31
CA GLU A 50 -16.61 -4.73 -3.77
C GLU A 50 -15.82 -3.70 -4.59
N MET A 51 -14.93 -2.98 -3.92
CA MET A 51 -14.11 -1.95 -4.52
C MET A 51 -12.63 -2.32 -4.43
N LEU A 52 -11.92 -2.12 -5.53
CA LEU A 52 -10.46 -2.26 -5.54
C LEU A 52 -9.84 -1.05 -4.85
N ILE A 53 -9.13 -1.28 -3.76
CA ILE A 53 -8.47 -0.22 -2.98
C ILE A 53 -7.01 -0.04 -3.42
N GLY A 54 -6.39 -1.10 -3.85
CA GLY A 54 -5.01 -1.09 -4.31
C GLY A 54 -4.53 -2.48 -4.61
N ALA A 55 -3.36 -2.58 -5.17
CA ALA A 55 -2.67 -3.85 -5.40
C ALA A 55 -1.31 -3.79 -4.71
N MET A 56 -0.70 -4.93 -4.52
CA MET A 56 0.62 -5.01 -3.91
C MET A 56 1.46 -6.04 -4.65
N ALA A 57 2.60 -5.61 -5.16
CA ALA A 57 3.60 -6.54 -5.66
C ALA A 57 4.35 -7.13 -4.46
N LEU A 58 4.59 -8.42 -4.49
CA LEU A 58 5.29 -9.14 -3.42
C LEU A 58 6.34 -10.03 -4.05
N GLY A 59 7.58 -9.93 -3.59
CA GLY A 59 8.67 -10.73 -4.11
C GLY A 59 10.02 -10.24 -3.63
N TYR A 60 11.05 -10.48 -4.43
CA TYR A 60 12.40 -10.02 -4.13
C TYR A 60 12.73 -8.87 -5.07
N ALA A 61 13.14 -7.71 -4.51
CA ALA A 61 13.50 -6.56 -5.29
C ALA A 61 14.75 -6.84 -6.15
N ASP A 62 14.74 -6.34 -7.38
CA ASP A 62 15.92 -6.38 -8.24
C ASP A 62 16.92 -5.36 -7.73
N GLN A 63 18.01 -5.82 -7.12
CA GLN A 63 19.02 -4.96 -6.52
C GLN A 63 19.78 -4.13 -7.56
N ASN A 64 19.71 -4.51 -8.82
CA ASN A 64 20.42 -3.83 -9.91
C ASN A 64 19.55 -2.81 -10.64
N HIS A 65 18.26 -2.75 -10.35
CA HIS A 65 17.36 -1.81 -11.02
C HIS A 65 17.42 -0.44 -10.33
N ILE A 66 17.60 0.61 -11.14
CA ILE A 66 17.78 1.98 -10.63
C ILE A 66 16.57 2.46 -9.79
N VAL A 67 15.36 1.98 -10.08
CA VAL A 67 14.17 2.39 -9.33
C VAL A 67 14.29 2.04 -7.84
N ASN A 68 15.04 1.00 -7.51
CA ASN A 68 15.22 0.55 -6.13
C ASN A 68 16.28 1.37 -5.36
N THR A 69 16.94 2.31 -6.04
CA THR A 69 17.85 3.26 -5.40
C THR A 69 17.14 4.54 -4.98
N LEU A 70 15.91 4.73 -5.44
CA LEU A 70 15.10 5.90 -5.09
C LEU A 70 14.66 5.82 -3.63
N LYS A 71 15.12 6.78 -2.84
CA LYS A 71 14.78 6.88 -1.42
C LYS A 71 14.28 8.29 -1.15
N PRO A 72 12.98 8.55 -1.40
CA PRO A 72 12.43 9.88 -1.15
C PRO A 72 12.56 10.22 0.33
N PRO A 73 12.82 11.49 0.65
CA PRO A 73 12.98 11.90 2.04
C PRO A 73 11.66 11.70 2.81
N ARG A 74 11.79 11.52 4.11
CA ARG A 74 10.65 11.45 5.01
C ARG A 74 10.55 12.78 5.75
N GLU A 75 9.33 13.26 5.92
CA GLU A 75 9.08 14.49 6.66
C GLU A 75 9.42 14.27 8.13
N ALA A 76 10.06 15.26 8.76
CA ALA A 76 10.30 15.21 10.19
C ALA A 76 8.98 15.23 10.96
N VAL A 77 8.92 14.47 12.06
CA VAL A 77 7.68 14.30 12.83
C VAL A 77 7.10 15.63 13.25
N ASP A 78 7.94 16.57 13.69
CA ASP A 78 7.48 17.86 14.18
C ASP A 78 6.85 18.73 13.09
N ASN A 79 7.12 18.44 11.82
CA ASN A 79 6.56 19.21 10.70
C ASN A 79 5.12 18.83 10.36
N PHE A 80 4.65 17.67 10.83
CA PHE A 80 3.27 17.24 10.56
C PHE A 80 2.52 16.86 11.83
N THR A 81 3.10 17.12 13.01
CA THR A 81 2.51 16.76 14.29
C THR A 81 2.40 18.02 15.15
N GLN A 82 1.25 18.19 15.77
CA GLN A 82 1.04 19.22 16.77
C GLN A 82 0.87 18.53 18.12
N TRP A 83 1.72 18.89 19.07
CA TRP A 83 1.67 18.36 20.42
C TRP A 83 0.81 19.26 21.30
N LEU A 84 -0.22 18.68 21.89
CA LEU A 84 -1.15 19.42 22.74
C LEU A 84 -0.92 18.99 24.19
N TRP A 85 -0.28 19.88 24.94
CA TRP A 85 0.01 19.65 26.35
C TRP A 85 -0.86 20.57 27.21
N ASP A 86 -1.32 20.08 28.34
CA ASP A 86 -2.05 20.89 29.31
C ASP A 86 -1.12 21.83 30.11
#